data_f8b00ba769e676bdd1caef623e81cec4
#
_entry.id   f8b00ba769e676bdd1caef623e81cec4
#
_cell.length_a   1.000
_cell.length_b   1.000
_cell.length_c   1.000
_cell.angle_alpha   90.00
_cell.angle_beta   90.00
_cell.angle_gamma   90.00
#
_symmetry.space_group_name_H-M   'P 1'
#
loop_
_entity.id
_entity.type
_entity.pdbx_description
1 polymer ?
#
loop_
_entity_poly.entity_id
_entity_poly.type
_entity_poly.pdbx_seq_one_letter_code
_entity_poly.pdbx_strand_id
1 'polypeptide(L)'
;MRVMFLETETPEELQYGSCLAKRREYGIHVRDPYPETAVSAIGQYSPDVIWWIGHGSPEVTTLRDKRVFVSTRTPEDVIKRLFGGRVVVAVSCYTARELGPYVAKYAFAYFGARDAYYFIITPAGPCPQTTVSGVRYEVLYNASVCAFEPTLVLVDALHGGYHPVDAYKVCREKFEEYMQYFNSLTPVSDYEKSLKNLALYILHIDYNIWVMIQGQGRPQVRLVEPLTVLPAVFSFGMMLSAFAYPKTEKGG
;
A
#
# COMPACT_ATOMS: atom_id res chain seq x y z
N MET A 1 -15.64 -4.69 -4.55
CA MET A 1 -15.47 -5.11 -3.14
C MET A 1 -15.46 -3.89 -2.23
N ARG A 2 -15.95 -4.01 -0.99
CA ARG A 2 -15.81 -2.96 0.02
C ARG A 2 -14.40 -2.98 0.58
N VAL A 3 -13.72 -1.84 0.57
CA VAL A 3 -12.35 -1.71 1.05
C VAL A 3 -12.35 -0.86 2.31
N MET A 4 -11.55 -1.26 3.29
CA MET A 4 -11.26 -0.47 4.49
C MET A 4 -9.76 -0.18 4.57
N PHE A 5 -9.43 1.08 4.80
CA PHE A 5 -8.08 1.55 5.06
C PHE A 5 -7.94 1.89 6.55
N LEU A 6 -7.06 1.18 7.24
CA LEU A 6 -6.63 1.51 8.61
C LEU A 6 -5.34 2.32 8.50
N GLU A 7 -5.48 3.62 8.52
CA GLU A 7 -4.42 4.59 8.22
C GLU A 7 -3.70 5.01 9.50
N THR A 8 -2.70 4.25 9.91
CA THR A 8 -1.88 4.63 11.07
C THR A 8 -0.99 5.82 10.71
N GLU A 9 -1.04 6.86 11.52
CA GLU A 9 -0.29 8.11 11.34
C GLU A 9 0.70 8.35 12.47
N THR A 10 0.60 7.60 13.54
CA THR A 10 1.46 7.68 14.72
C THR A 10 2.18 6.35 14.94
N PRO A 11 3.52 6.32 14.85
CA PRO A 11 4.43 7.47 14.66
C PRO A 11 4.44 8.06 13.24
N GLU A 12 4.98 9.27 13.09
CA GLU A 12 4.86 10.11 11.88
C GLU A 12 5.35 9.46 10.58
N GLU A 13 6.34 8.57 10.66
CA GLU A 13 6.87 7.86 9.49
C GLU A 13 5.81 7.05 8.74
N LEU A 14 4.74 6.60 9.42
CA LEU A 14 3.66 5.84 8.81
C LEU A 14 2.72 6.72 7.96
N GLN A 15 2.79 8.04 8.09
CA GLN A 15 2.01 8.98 7.28
C GLN A 15 2.33 8.86 5.78
N TYR A 16 3.51 8.36 5.41
CA TYR A 16 3.90 8.18 4.01
C TYR A 16 2.99 7.23 3.24
N GLY A 17 2.55 6.15 3.85
CA GLY A 17 1.54 5.26 3.25
C GLY A 17 0.12 5.81 3.40
N SER A 18 -0.22 6.35 4.58
CA SER A 18 -1.55 6.86 4.88
C SER A 18 -1.95 8.03 3.97
N CYS A 19 -1.01 8.91 3.59
CA CYS A 19 -1.30 10.04 2.70
C CYS A 19 -1.75 9.60 1.30
N LEU A 20 -1.28 8.46 0.81
CA LEU A 20 -1.71 7.88 -0.46
C LEU A 20 -3.06 7.16 -0.34
N ALA A 21 -3.28 6.43 0.77
CA ALA A 21 -4.54 5.73 1.01
C ALA A 21 -5.72 6.71 1.04
N LYS A 22 -5.57 7.88 1.65
CA LYS A 22 -6.58 8.96 1.71
C LYS A 22 -7.10 9.42 0.35
N ARG A 23 -6.37 9.18 -0.73
CA ARG A 23 -6.78 9.53 -2.11
C ARG A 23 -7.74 8.51 -2.73
N ARG A 24 -8.00 7.38 -2.07
CA ARG A 24 -8.91 6.32 -2.52
C ARG A 24 -10.31 6.55 -1.97
N GLU A 25 -11.04 7.50 -2.58
CA GLU A 25 -12.38 7.95 -2.13
C GLU A 25 -13.43 6.83 -2.03
N TYR A 26 -13.22 5.71 -2.73
CA TYR A 26 -14.10 4.54 -2.68
C TYR A 26 -14.03 3.75 -1.37
N GLY A 27 -13.02 4.00 -0.52
CA GLY A 27 -12.74 3.23 0.68
C GLY A 27 -13.40 3.78 1.94
N ILE A 28 -13.51 2.91 2.94
CA ILE A 28 -13.84 3.30 4.31
C ILE A 28 -12.53 3.63 5.02
N HIS A 29 -12.37 4.86 5.45
CA HIS A 29 -11.14 5.36 6.06
C HIS A 29 -11.28 5.42 7.58
N VAL A 30 -10.43 4.69 8.30
CA VAL A 30 -10.30 4.76 9.76
C VAL A 30 -8.92 5.33 10.08
N ARG A 31 -8.93 6.61 10.43
CA ARG A 31 -7.69 7.40 10.62
C ARG A 31 -7.10 7.18 11.99
N ASP A 32 -5.82 6.90 12.02
CA ASP A 32 -4.98 6.71 13.20
C ASP A 32 -5.66 5.87 14.30
N PRO A 33 -6.19 4.67 13.95
CA PRO A 33 -7.04 3.93 14.87
C PRO A 33 -6.25 3.27 16.00
N TYR A 34 -6.82 3.30 17.18
CA TYR A 34 -6.47 2.31 18.19
C TYR A 34 -6.98 0.92 17.78
N PRO A 35 -6.36 -0.17 18.25
CA PRO A 35 -6.78 -1.53 17.92
C PRO A 35 -8.27 -1.78 18.14
N GLU A 36 -8.83 -1.28 19.23
CA GLU A 36 -10.25 -1.43 19.57
C GLU A 36 -11.16 -0.72 18.56
N THR A 37 -10.76 0.46 18.11
CA THR A 37 -11.46 1.22 17.06
C THR A 37 -11.44 0.48 15.73
N ALA A 38 -10.27 -0.08 15.35
CA ALA A 38 -10.13 -0.87 14.13
C ALA A 38 -11.02 -2.14 14.18
N VAL A 39 -11.02 -2.88 15.30
CA VAL A 39 -11.87 -4.05 15.52
C VAL A 39 -13.35 -3.70 15.41
N SER A 40 -13.77 -2.61 16.04
CA SER A 40 -15.16 -2.12 15.99
C SER A 40 -15.57 -1.76 14.56
N ALA A 41 -14.73 -1.02 13.84
CA ALA A 41 -14.98 -0.62 12.45
C ALA A 41 -15.08 -1.84 11.51
N ILE A 42 -14.18 -2.83 11.64
CA ILE A 42 -14.26 -4.07 10.86
C ILE A 42 -15.59 -4.79 11.12
N GLY A 43 -16.02 -4.87 12.37
CA GLY A 43 -17.31 -5.47 12.74
C GLY A 43 -18.50 -4.71 12.16
N GLN A 44 -18.49 -3.38 12.25
CA GLN A 44 -19.57 -2.50 11.79
C GLN A 44 -19.73 -2.52 10.26
N TYR A 45 -18.63 -2.37 9.54
CA TYR A 45 -18.67 -2.18 8.08
C TYR A 45 -18.50 -3.47 7.29
N SER A 46 -18.02 -4.54 7.91
CA SER A 46 -17.77 -5.84 7.25
C SER A 46 -17.08 -5.71 5.90
N PRO A 47 -15.86 -5.14 5.82
CA PRO A 47 -15.15 -4.97 4.56
C PRO A 47 -14.73 -6.31 3.94
N ASP A 48 -14.58 -6.34 2.61
CA ASP A 48 -14.07 -7.51 1.89
C ASP A 48 -12.54 -7.49 1.82
N VAL A 49 -11.97 -6.28 1.77
CA VAL A 49 -10.53 -6.02 1.72
C VAL A 49 -10.17 -5.10 2.89
N ILE A 50 -9.15 -5.46 3.64
CA ILE A 50 -8.60 -4.64 4.73
C ILE A 50 -7.13 -4.34 4.39
N TRP A 51 -6.82 -3.08 4.21
CA TRP A 51 -5.47 -2.59 4.09
C TRP A 51 -5.09 -1.86 5.38
N TRP A 52 -3.90 -2.12 5.90
CA TRP A 52 -3.35 -1.32 6.99
C TRP A 52 -1.87 -1.06 6.83
N ILE A 53 -1.40 0.01 7.46
CA ILE A 53 -0.01 0.32 7.66
C ILE A 53 0.31 0.36 9.15
N GLY A 54 1.43 -0.22 9.55
CA GLY A 54 1.85 -0.27 10.95
C GLY A 54 3.23 -0.88 11.10
N HIS A 55 3.77 -0.85 12.32
CA HIS A 55 4.97 -1.63 12.62
C HIS A 55 4.65 -3.11 12.72
N GLY A 56 5.64 -3.95 12.43
CA GLY A 56 5.47 -5.39 12.47
C GLY A 56 6.71 -6.14 12.92
N SER A 57 6.47 -7.34 13.39
CA SER A 57 7.44 -8.40 13.62
C SER A 57 6.91 -9.70 12.99
N PRO A 58 7.63 -10.82 13.01
CA PRO A 58 7.09 -12.07 12.50
C PRO A 58 5.73 -12.44 13.09
N GLU A 59 5.52 -12.19 14.37
CA GLU A 59 4.35 -12.62 15.11
C GLU A 59 3.27 -11.54 15.30
N VAL A 60 3.60 -10.25 15.09
CA VAL A 60 2.76 -9.14 15.55
C VAL A 60 2.68 -8.04 14.50
N THR A 61 1.53 -7.41 14.39
CA THR A 61 1.38 -6.09 13.77
C THR A 61 0.73 -5.11 14.73
N THR A 62 1.07 -3.84 14.59
CA THR A 62 0.60 -2.75 15.46
C THR A 62 -0.13 -1.68 14.67
N LEU A 63 -0.92 -0.89 15.36
CA LEU A 63 -1.52 0.35 14.87
C LEU A 63 -0.99 1.54 15.69
N ARG A 64 -1.82 2.55 15.92
CA ARG A 64 -1.49 3.77 16.65
C ARG A 64 -0.69 3.49 17.94
N ASP A 65 0.33 4.32 18.17
CA ASP A 65 1.20 4.26 19.35
C ASP A 65 1.88 2.90 19.54
N LYS A 66 2.13 2.16 18.45
CA LYS A 66 2.70 0.80 18.46
C LYS A 66 1.87 -0.21 19.29
N ARG A 67 0.59 0.07 19.50
CA ARG A 67 -0.30 -0.87 20.20
C ARG A 67 -0.59 -2.07 19.32
N VAL A 68 -0.51 -3.26 19.91
CA VAL A 68 -0.74 -4.52 19.20
C VAL A 68 -2.16 -4.55 18.64
N PHE A 69 -2.27 -4.69 17.32
CA PHE A 69 -3.54 -4.89 16.63
C PHE A 69 -3.90 -6.38 16.60
N VAL A 70 -3.02 -7.19 16.03
CA VAL A 70 -3.16 -8.65 16.02
C VAL A 70 -1.80 -9.32 16.15
N SER A 71 -1.81 -10.56 16.67
CA SER A 71 -0.62 -11.38 16.84
C SER A 71 -0.95 -12.86 16.63
N THR A 72 0.07 -13.71 16.54
CA THR A 72 -0.09 -15.18 16.52
C THR A 72 -0.68 -15.73 17.83
N ARG A 73 -0.74 -14.90 18.89
CA ARG A 73 -1.40 -15.23 20.16
C ARG A 73 -2.84 -14.74 20.24
N THR A 74 -3.32 -14.00 19.24
CA THR A 74 -4.74 -13.59 19.19
C THR A 74 -5.59 -14.84 19.01
N PRO A 75 -6.66 -15.05 19.81
CA PRO A 75 -7.51 -16.24 19.73
C PRO A 75 -8.04 -16.47 18.32
N GLU A 76 -8.11 -17.71 17.87
CA GLU A 76 -8.51 -18.09 16.51
C GLU A 76 -9.92 -17.62 16.14
N ASP A 77 -10.86 -17.63 17.10
CA ASP A 77 -12.21 -17.14 16.89
C ASP A 77 -12.23 -15.62 16.62
N VAL A 78 -11.32 -14.86 17.25
CA VAL A 78 -11.14 -13.43 16.99
C VAL A 78 -10.56 -13.23 15.60
N ILE A 79 -9.50 -13.97 15.22
CA ILE A 79 -8.91 -13.91 13.87
C ILE A 79 -9.96 -14.26 12.81
N LYS A 80 -10.72 -15.33 13.01
CA LYS A 80 -11.79 -15.74 12.10
C LYS A 80 -12.88 -14.67 11.96
N ARG A 81 -13.26 -14.03 13.06
CA ARG A 81 -14.25 -12.94 13.04
C ARG A 81 -13.73 -11.70 12.31
N LEU A 82 -12.44 -11.34 12.49
CA LEU A 82 -11.84 -10.17 11.88
C LEU A 82 -11.49 -10.38 10.41
N PHE A 83 -10.97 -11.54 10.05
CA PHE A 83 -10.36 -11.75 8.72
C PHE A 83 -10.99 -12.89 7.92
N GLY A 84 -11.93 -13.64 8.49
CA GLY A 84 -12.56 -14.78 7.83
C GLY A 84 -13.14 -14.43 6.46
N GLY A 85 -12.64 -15.08 5.40
CA GLY A 85 -13.07 -14.88 4.02
C GLY A 85 -12.69 -13.54 3.38
N ARG A 86 -11.92 -12.68 4.07
CA ARG A 86 -11.47 -11.37 3.59
C ARG A 86 -10.09 -11.44 2.96
N VAL A 87 -9.78 -10.45 2.15
CA VAL A 87 -8.41 -10.19 1.69
C VAL A 87 -7.75 -9.21 2.66
N VAL A 88 -6.55 -9.55 3.08
CA VAL A 88 -5.75 -8.76 4.03
C VAL A 88 -4.50 -8.25 3.33
N VAL A 89 -4.24 -6.96 3.43
CA VAL A 89 -3.04 -6.28 2.89
C VAL A 89 -2.34 -5.56 4.04
N ALA A 90 -1.25 -6.15 4.53
CA ALA A 90 -0.53 -5.69 5.72
C ALA A 90 0.79 -5.04 5.34
N VAL A 91 0.83 -3.71 5.30
CA VAL A 91 2.07 -2.96 5.08
C VAL A 91 2.81 -2.83 6.41
N SER A 92 3.52 -3.89 6.76
CA SER A 92 4.23 -4.06 8.04
C SER A 92 5.41 -5.00 7.88
N CYS A 93 6.52 -4.72 8.57
CA CYS A 93 7.73 -5.53 8.51
C CYS A 93 7.49 -6.96 9.01
N TYR A 94 8.07 -7.94 8.33
CA TYR A 94 8.15 -9.36 8.74
C TYR A 94 6.83 -10.12 8.87
N THR A 95 5.68 -9.48 8.75
CA THR A 95 4.37 -10.08 9.09
C THR A 95 3.97 -11.27 8.22
N ALA A 96 4.57 -11.43 7.05
CA ALA A 96 4.35 -12.61 6.22
C ALA A 96 5.12 -13.87 6.67
N ARG A 97 5.95 -13.79 7.72
CA ARG A 97 6.69 -14.98 8.23
C ARG A 97 5.81 -15.90 9.06
N GLU A 98 5.12 -15.38 10.06
CA GLU A 98 4.33 -16.16 11.02
C GLU A 98 2.90 -15.67 11.14
N LEU A 99 2.69 -14.37 11.31
CA LEU A 99 1.36 -13.79 11.40
C LEU A 99 0.53 -14.00 10.14
N GLY A 100 1.14 -13.82 8.97
CA GLY A 100 0.46 -14.02 7.67
C GLY A 100 -0.06 -15.45 7.50
N PRO A 101 0.75 -16.50 7.66
CA PRO A 101 0.27 -17.89 7.67
C PRO A 101 -0.82 -18.15 8.72
N TYR A 102 -0.72 -17.54 9.91
CA TYR A 102 -1.73 -17.68 10.96
C TYR A 102 -3.07 -17.07 10.55
N VAL A 103 -3.08 -15.85 10.02
CA VAL A 103 -4.27 -15.16 9.52
C VAL A 103 -4.85 -15.86 8.29
N ALA A 104 -3.99 -16.35 7.37
CA ALA A 104 -4.39 -17.02 6.15
C ALA A 104 -5.14 -18.35 6.36
N LYS A 105 -5.10 -18.95 7.55
CA LYS A 105 -5.99 -20.08 7.89
C LYS A 105 -7.47 -19.72 7.72
N TYR A 106 -7.83 -18.46 7.87
CA TYR A 106 -9.20 -17.96 7.85
C TYR A 106 -9.47 -16.94 6.76
N ALA A 107 -8.48 -16.11 6.43
CA ALA A 107 -8.56 -15.14 5.35
C ALA A 107 -8.64 -15.82 3.98
N PHE A 108 -9.17 -15.13 2.98
CA PHE A 108 -9.15 -15.58 1.59
C PHE A 108 -7.75 -15.41 0.97
N ALA A 109 -7.09 -14.31 1.27
CA ALA A 109 -5.68 -14.09 0.93
C ALA A 109 -5.03 -13.13 1.94
N TYR A 110 -3.73 -13.27 2.13
CA TYR A 110 -2.91 -12.36 2.92
C TYR A 110 -1.73 -11.86 2.09
N PHE A 111 -1.51 -10.55 2.10
CA PHE A 111 -0.38 -9.88 1.49
C PHE A 111 0.44 -9.20 2.58
N GLY A 112 1.76 -9.34 2.52
CA GLY A 112 2.65 -8.74 3.50
C GLY A 112 4.11 -8.94 3.16
N ALA A 113 4.99 -8.38 4.00
CA ALA A 113 6.43 -8.47 3.82
C ALA A 113 7.04 -9.62 4.62
N ARG A 114 7.96 -10.37 4.00
CA ARG A 114 8.76 -11.41 4.68
C ARG A 114 9.95 -10.86 5.45
N ASP A 115 10.34 -9.61 5.18
CA ASP A 115 11.47 -8.94 5.83
C ASP A 115 11.11 -7.52 6.20
N ALA A 116 12.10 -6.71 6.61
CA ALA A 116 11.90 -5.32 6.88
C ALA A 116 11.40 -4.61 5.61
N TYR A 117 10.30 -3.88 5.72
CA TYR A 117 9.73 -3.08 4.65
C TYR A 117 10.33 -1.68 4.70
N TYR A 118 10.87 -1.21 3.59
CA TYR A 118 11.62 0.04 3.54
C TYR A 118 10.88 1.11 2.74
N PHE A 119 11.10 2.35 3.09
CA PHE A 119 10.59 3.51 2.34
C PHE A 119 11.47 4.74 2.57
N ILE A 120 11.31 5.74 1.73
CA ILE A 120 12.11 6.97 1.79
C ILE A 120 11.37 8.04 2.55
N ILE A 121 11.98 8.54 3.63
CA ILE A 121 11.56 9.76 4.31
C ILE A 121 12.23 10.93 3.61
N THR A 122 11.44 11.81 3.02
CA THR A 122 11.94 12.99 2.32
C THR A 122 11.79 14.25 3.18
N PRO A 123 12.65 15.26 3.01
CA PRO A 123 12.52 16.53 3.74
C PRO A 123 11.21 17.28 3.46
N ALA A 124 10.56 16.98 2.34
CA ALA A 124 9.27 17.57 1.99
C ALA A 124 8.06 16.85 2.64
N GLY A 125 8.34 15.84 3.47
CA GLY A 125 7.30 15.06 4.15
C GLY A 125 6.57 14.06 3.27
N PRO A 126 5.50 13.44 3.80
CA PRO A 126 4.68 12.47 3.10
C PRO A 126 3.86 13.13 1.98
N CYS A 127 3.77 12.49 0.82
CA CYS A 127 3.04 12.99 -0.35
C CYS A 127 3.36 14.47 -0.66
N PRO A 128 4.61 14.83 -0.91
CA PRO A 128 5.05 16.21 -1.00
C PRO A 128 4.21 17.03 -1.98
N GLN A 129 3.92 18.28 -1.61
CA GLN A 129 3.19 19.25 -2.43
C GLN A 129 4.13 20.29 -3.03
N THR A 130 5.36 20.37 -2.53
CA THR A 130 6.37 21.34 -2.92
C THR A 130 7.68 20.65 -3.27
N THR A 131 8.53 21.34 -4.02
CA THR A 131 9.87 20.87 -4.36
C THR A 131 10.87 21.20 -3.26
N VAL A 132 11.98 20.47 -3.24
CA VAL A 132 13.17 20.78 -2.46
C VAL A 132 14.24 21.27 -3.43
N SER A 133 15.06 22.26 -2.99
CA SER A 133 16.12 22.82 -3.83
C SER A 133 17.03 21.71 -4.41
N GLY A 134 17.27 21.78 -5.71
CA GLY A 134 18.13 20.82 -6.41
C GLY A 134 17.49 19.47 -6.76
N VAL A 135 16.17 19.31 -6.56
CA VAL A 135 15.43 18.09 -6.93
C VAL A 135 14.16 18.46 -7.69
N ARG A 136 13.92 17.79 -8.79
CA ARG A 136 12.65 17.92 -9.52
C ARG A 136 11.50 17.35 -8.68
N TYR A 137 10.37 18.05 -8.70
CA TYR A 137 9.19 17.65 -7.94
C TYR A 137 8.78 16.20 -8.17
N GLU A 138 8.73 15.77 -9.43
CA GLU A 138 8.33 14.43 -9.81
C GLU A 138 9.25 13.33 -9.23
N VAL A 139 10.58 13.60 -9.16
CA VAL A 139 11.55 12.66 -8.59
C VAL A 139 11.36 12.56 -7.08
N LEU A 140 11.16 13.70 -6.41
CA LEU A 140 10.91 13.75 -4.98
C LEU A 140 9.61 13.05 -4.62
N TYR A 141 8.54 13.32 -5.38
CA TYR A 141 7.25 12.68 -5.19
C TYR A 141 7.34 11.18 -5.38
N ASN A 142 7.85 10.72 -6.52
CA ASN A 142 7.97 9.30 -6.82
C ASN A 142 8.84 8.57 -5.79
N ALA A 143 9.94 9.18 -5.32
CA ALA A 143 10.76 8.60 -4.26
C ALA A 143 10.00 8.45 -2.94
N SER A 144 9.10 9.38 -2.60
CA SER A 144 8.33 9.32 -1.35
C SER A 144 7.22 8.28 -1.36
N VAL A 145 6.72 7.88 -2.54
CA VAL A 145 5.53 7.03 -2.68
C VAL A 145 5.81 5.64 -3.23
N CYS A 146 6.96 5.43 -3.87
CA CYS A 146 7.25 4.22 -4.66
C CYS A 146 7.17 2.90 -3.88
N ALA A 147 7.39 2.93 -2.57
CA ALA A 147 7.25 1.76 -1.71
C ALA A 147 5.78 1.42 -1.44
N PHE A 148 4.91 2.41 -1.28
CA PHE A 148 3.53 2.21 -0.83
C PHE A 148 2.53 2.10 -1.98
N GLU A 149 2.72 2.83 -3.06
CA GLU A 149 1.77 2.85 -4.16
C GLU A 149 1.53 1.48 -4.79
N PRO A 150 2.52 0.58 -4.97
CA PRO A 150 2.26 -0.77 -5.46
C PRO A 150 1.26 -1.54 -4.60
N THR A 151 1.30 -1.38 -3.26
CA THR A 151 0.35 -2.04 -2.35
C THR A 151 -1.06 -1.48 -2.47
N LEU A 152 -1.19 -0.20 -2.80
CA LEU A 152 -2.48 0.46 -3.01
C LEU A 152 -3.05 0.15 -4.39
N VAL A 153 -2.22 0.04 -5.42
CA VAL A 153 -2.63 -0.43 -6.76
C VAL A 153 -3.15 -1.88 -6.70
N LEU A 154 -2.56 -2.73 -5.85
CA LEU A 154 -3.13 -4.05 -5.52
C LEU A 154 -4.55 -3.92 -4.94
N VAL A 155 -4.75 -2.99 -4.00
CA VAL A 155 -6.08 -2.75 -3.40
C VAL A 155 -7.06 -2.19 -4.44
N ASP A 156 -6.62 -1.29 -5.32
CA ASP A 156 -7.42 -0.75 -6.44
C ASP A 156 -7.89 -1.89 -7.36
N ALA A 157 -7.00 -2.83 -7.71
CA ALA A 157 -7.34 -4.01 -8.51
C ALA A 157 -8.33 -4.94 -7.79
N LEU A 158 -8.12 -5.20 -6.50
CA LEU A 158 -9.07 -5.96 -5.67
C LEU A 158 -10.44 -5.28 -5.62
N HIS A 159 -10.48 -3.95 -5.42
CA HIS A 159 -11.73 -3.18 -5.47
C HIS A 159 -12.44 -3.35 -6.81
N GLY A 160 -11.71 -3.31 -7.90
CA GLY A 160 -12.19 -3.56 -9.26
C GLY A 160 -12.63 -4.99 -9.55
N GLY A 161 -12.52 -5.91 -8.58
CA GLY A 161 -13.01 -7.29 -8.69
C GLY A 161 -11.97 -8.32 -9.19
N TYR A 162 -10.70 -7.92 -9.30
CA TYR A 162 -9.63 -8.86 -9.66
C TYR A 162 -9.48 -9.96 -8.60
N HIS A 163 -9.15 -11.15 -9.07
CA HIS A 163 -8.73 -12.22 -8.15
C HIS A 163 -7.42 -11.83 -7.46
N PRO A 164 -7.18 -12.21 -6.17
CA PRO A 164 -5.96 -11.85 -5.44
C PRO A 164 -4.65 -12.16 -6.19
N VAL A 165 -4.60 -13.27 -6.92
CA VAL A 165 -3.43 -13.64 -7.75
C VAL A 165 -3.17 -12.61 -8.85
N ASP A 166 -4.22 -12.12 -9.52
CA ASP A 166 -4.08 -11.15 -10.60
C ASP A 166 -3.82 -9.75 -10.04
N ALA A 167 -4.46 -9.38 -8.93
CA ALA A 167 -4.14 -8.15 -8.20
C ALA A 167 -2.67 -8.11 -7.74
N TYR A 168 -2.12 -9.28 -7.34
CA TYR A 168 -0.70 -9.38 -6.99
C TYR A 168 0.22 -9.15 -8.19
N LYS A 169 -0.14 -9.62 -9.39
CA LYS A 169 0.62 -9.32 -10.61
C LYS A 169 0.67 -7.82 -10.89
N VAL A 170 -0.49 -7.15 -10.80
CA VAL A 170 -0.58 -5.68 -10.97
C VAL A 170 0.30 -4.94 -9.96
N CYS A 171 0.33 -5.40 -8.70
CA CYS A 171 1.26 -4.88 -7.69
C CYS A 171 2.73 -5.03 -8.11
N ARG A 172 3.11 -6.21 -8.61
CA ARG A 172 4.47 -6.50 -9.07
C ARG A 172 4.87 -5.62 -10.26
N GLU A 173 3.99 -5.49 -11.23
CA GLU A 173 4.17 -4.61 -12.39
C GLU A 173 4.39 -3.16 -11.95
N LYS A 174 3.68 -2.68 -10.92
CA LYS A 174 3.85 -1.32 -10.40
C LYS A 174 5.23 -1.10 -9.74
N PHE A 175 5.75 -2.08 -9.02
CA PHE A 175 7.15 -2.03 -8.56
C PHE A 175 8.13 -1.94 -9.73
N GLU A 176 7.92 -2.72 -10.78
CA GLU A 176 8.76 -2.74 -11.98
C GLU A 176 8.70 -1.41 -12.73
N GLU A 177 7.53 -0.77 -12.84
CA GLU A 177 7.37 0.56 -13.42
C GLU A 177 8.23 1.60 -12.69
N TYR A 178 8.21 1.59 -11.35
CA TYR A 178 9.05 2.48 -10.55
C TYR A 178 10.54 2.20 -10.73
N MET A 179 10.94 0.92 -10.78
CA MET A 179 12.34 0.56 -11.07
C MET A 179 12.77 1.04 -12.45
N GLN A 180 11.92 0.91 -13.48
CA GLN A 180 12.18 1.42 -14.83
C GLN A 180 12.27 2.95 -14.83
N TYR A 181 11.35 3.65 -14.16
CA TYR A 181 11.38 5.10 -14.02
C TYR A 181 12.72 5.58 -13.43
N PHE A 182 13.12 5.05 -12.28
CA PHE A 182 14.37 5.46 -11.65
C PHE A 182 15.60 5.03 -12.45
N ASN A 183 15.60 3.89 -13.11
CA ASN A 183 16.71 3.46 -14.01
C ASN A 183 16.91 4.44 -15.17
N SER A 184 15.83 4.88 -15.81
CA SER A 184 15.89 5.81 -16.94
C SER A 184 16.21 7.25 -16.55
N LEU A 185 16.09 7.60 -15.26
CA LEU A 185 16.29 8.95 -14.77
C LEU A 185 17.73 9.41 -14.93
N THR A 186 17.93 10.57 -15.58
CA THR A 186 19.21 11.31 -15.58
C THR A 186 19.15 12.38 -14.49
N PRO A 187 19.88 12.21 -13.36
CA PRO A 187 19.83 13.14 -12.25
C PRO A 187 20.40 14.51 -12.63
N VAL A 188 19.80 15.57 -12.10
CA VAL A 188 20.26 16.98 -12.30
C VAL A 188 21.08 17.50 -11.13
N SER A 189 21.18 16.72 -10.04
CA SER A 189 21.98 17.06 -8.85
C SER A 189 22.45 15.79 -8.12
N ASP A 190 23.44 15.95 -7.22
CA ASP A 190 23.92 14.84 -6.38
C ASP A 190 22.83 14.33 -5.43
N TYR A 191 21.95 15.21 -4.97
CA TYR A 191 20.83 14.83 -4.13
C TYR A 191 19.82 13.98 -4.91
N GLU A 192 19.45 14.38 -6.12
CA GLU A 192 18.57 13.59 -7.00
C GLU A 192 19.20 12.23 -7.37
N LYS A 193 20.53 12.20 -7.58
CA LYS A 193 21.28 10.96 -7.76
C LYS A 193 21.20 10.04 -6.55
N SER A 194 21.30 10.60 -5.36
CA SER A 194 21.17 9.84 -4.10
C SER A 194 19.77 9.28 -3.93
N LEU A 195 18.72 10.07 -4.21
CA LEU A 195 17.33 9.62 -4.18
C LEU A 195 17.07 8.50 -5.18
N LYS A 196 17.56 8.63 -6.42
CA LYS A 196 17.48 7.59 -7.45
C LYS A 196 18.06 6.26 -6.93
N ASN A 197 19.30 6.30 -6.43
CA ASN A 197 19.99 5.09 -5.98
C ASN A 197 19.28 4.44 -4.78
N LEU A 198 18.83 5.26 -3.83
CA LEU A 198 18.08 4.78 -2.66
C LEU A 198 16.73 4.19 -3.06
N ALA A 199 16.00 4.84 -3.98
CA ALA A 199 14.73 4.33 -4.47
C ALA A 199 14.90 2.97 -5.17
N LEU A 200 15.88 2.82 -6.03
CA LEU A 200 16.19 1.55 -6.68
C LEU A 200 16.55 0.46 -5.67
N TYR A 201 17.37 0.78 -4.67
CA TYR A 201 17.75 -0.16 -3.62
C TYR A 201 16.52 -0.66 -2.85
N ILE A 202 15.66 0.26 -2.40
CA ILE A 202 14.43 -0.05 -1.65
C ILE A 202 13.47 -0.87 -2.52
N LEU A 203 13.22 -0.43 -3.76
CA LEU A 203 12.31 -1.12 -4.67
C LEU A 203 12.74 -2.57 -4.93
N HIS A 204 14.04 -2.82 -5.10
CA HIS A 204 14.54 -4.18 -5.27
C HIS A 204 14.34 -5.05 -4.01
N ILE A 205 14.51 -4.49 -2.82
CA ILE A 205 14.24 -5.20 -1.58
C ILE A 205 12.75 -5.50 -1.48
N ASP A 206 11.91 -4.47 -1.51
CA ASP A 206 10.47 -4.59 -1.27
C ASP A 206 9.80 -5.49 -2.31
N TYR A 207 10.20 -5.40 -3.58
CA TYR A 207 9.77 -6.32 -4.62
C TYR A 207 10.02 -7.79 -4.26
N ASN A 208 11.18 -8.12 -3.69
CA ASN A 208 11.55 -9.50 -3.37
C ASN A 208 10.91 -10.02 -2.08
N ILE A 209 10.64 -9.15 -1.12
CA ILE A 209 10.08 -9.55 0.18
C ILE A 209 8.55 -9.50 0.22
N TRP A 210 7.90 -8.73 -0.66
CA TRP A 210 6.46 -8.64 -0.72
C TRP A 210 5.85 -9.91 -1.31
N VAL A 211 4.97 -10.55 -0.57
CA VAL A 211 4.43 -11.86 -0.95
C VAL A 211 2.93 -11.93 -0.73
N MET A 212 2.31 -12.84 -1.50
CA MET A 212 0.95 -13.30 -1.30
C MET A 212 0.97 -14.67 -0.62
N ILE A 213 0.15 -14.85 0.41
CA ILE A 213 -0.15 -16.13 1.03
C ILE A 213 -1.59 -16.45 0.69
N GLN A 214 -1.80 -17.52 -0.07
CA GLN A 214 -3.15 -17.96 -0.39
C GLN A 214 -3.82 -18.49 0.89
N GLY A 215 -5.00 -17.95 1.18
CA GLY A 215 -5.73 -18.34 2.37
C GLY A 215 -6.62 -19.56 2.16
N GLN A 216 -7.12 -20.09 3.26
CA GLN A 216 -8.05 -21.23 3.29
C GLN A 216 -9.52 -20.79 3.46
N GLY A 217 -9.74 -19.51 3.80
CA GLY A 217 -11.06 -18.92 3.92
C GLY A 217 -11.78 -18.87 2.58
N ARG A 218 -13.11 -19.12 2.60
CA ARG A 218 -13.94 -18.90 1.39
C ARG A 218 -14.20 -17.40 1.24
N PRO A 219 -14.14 -16.86 0.01
CA PRO A 219 -14.42 -15.44 -0.21
C PRO A 219 -15.84 -15.11 0.24
N GLN A 220 -16.01 -13.97 0.89
CA GLN A 220 -17.33 -13.47 1.32
C GLN A 220 -18.16 -12.93 0.14
N VAL A 221 -17.49 -12.54 -0.94
CA VAL A 221 -18.08 -12.00 -2.16
C VAL A 221 -17.84 -12.96 -3.32
N ARG A 222 -18.81 -13.14 -4.21
CA ARG A 222 -18.56 -13.78 -5.50
C ARG A 222 -17.54 -12.93 -6.26
N LEU A 223 -16.32 -13.45 -6.37
CA LEU A 223 -15.36 -12.91 -7.33
C LEU A 223 -16.01 -13.03 -8.71
N VAL A 224 -15.99 -11.96 -9.48
CA VAL A 224 -16.32 -12.05 -10.90
C VAL A 224 -15.30 -13.02 -11.47
N GLU A 225 -15.77 -14.14 -12.03
CA GLU A 225 -14.87 -15.01 -12.80
C GLU A 225 -14.14 -14.10 -13.79
N PRO A 226 -12.80 -14.29 -13.95
CA PRO A 226 -12.09 -13.48 -14.91
C PRO A 226 -12.84 -13.66 -16.23
N LEU A 227 -13.59 -12.64 -16.64
CA LEU A 227 -13.91 -12.50 -18.04
C LEU A 227 -12.57 -12.73 -18.72
N THR A 228 -12.53 -13.68 -19.64
CA THR A 228 -11.46 -13.81 -20.62
C THR A 228 -11.49 -12.52 -21.46
N VAL A 229 -11.10 -11.44 -20.81
CA VAL A 229 -10.87 -10.17 -21.46
C VAL A 229 -9.57 -10.40 -22.19
N LEU A 230 -9.72 -10.66 -23.50
CA LEU A 230 -8.67 -10.31 -24.47
C LEU A 230 -7.96 -9.06 -23.94
N PRO A 231 -6.62 -8.99 -24.01
CA PRO A 231 -5.89 -7.84 -23.54
C PRO A 231 -6.42 -6.61 -24.29
N ALA A 232 -7.44 -6.00 -23.73
CA ALA A 232 -7.72 -4.62 -24.01
C ALA A 232 -6.47 -3.93 -23.52
N VAL A 233 -5.64 -3.51 -24.45
CA VAL A 233 -4.50 -2.64 -24.22
C VAL A 233 -5.02 -1.51 -23.36
N PHE A 234 -4.85 -1.64 -22.04
CA PHE A 234 -5.00 -0.54 -21.13
C PHE A 234 -3.82 0.39 -21.38
N SER A 235 -3.89 1.08 -22.51
CA SER A 235 -3.30 2.38 -22.64
C SER A 235 -4.07 3.28 -21.65
N PHE A 236 -3.80 3.12 -20.37
CA PHE A 236 -4.00 4.20 -19.42
C PHE A 236 -3.00 5.25 -19.87
N GLY A 237 -3.45 6.02 -20.89
CA GLY A 237 -2.79 7.23 -21.27
C GLY A 237 -2.56 8.00 -19.98
N MET A 238 -1.31 8.37 -19.73
CA MET A 238 -0.99 9.43 -18.81
C MET A 238 -1.92 10.60 -19.13
N MET A 239 -3.03 10.72 -18.39
CA MET A 239 -3.66 12.00 -18.20
C MET A 239 -2.72 12.78 -17.28
N LEU A 240 -1.64 13.26 -17.85
CA LEU A 240 -1.01 14.49 -17.44
C LEU A 240 -2.09 15.56 -17.58
N SER A 241 -2.90 15.74 -16.53
CA SER A 241 -3.66 16.98 -16.36
C SER A 241 -2.61 18.07 -16.18
N ALA A 242 -2.23 18.66 -17.30
CA ALA A 242 -1.53 19.93 -17.34
C ALA A 242 -2.45 20.94 -16.67
N PHE A 243 -2.29 21.14 -15.37
CA PHE A 243 -2.80 22.32 -14.70
C PHE A 243 -2.01 23.50 -15.26
N ALA A 244 -2.60 24.15 -16.25
CA ALA A 244 -2.16 25.44 -16.73
C ALA A 244 -2.26 26.42 -15.53
N TYR A 245 -1.12 26.80 -14.98
CA TYR A 245 -1.03 27.91 -14.06
C TYR A 245 -1.38 29.18 -14.84
N PRO A 246 -2.29 30.03 -14.35
CA PRO A 246 -2.51 31.33 -14.94
C PRO A 246 -1.21 32.16 -14.83
N LYS A 247 -0.68 32.60 -15.95
CA LYS A 247 0.39 33.61 -15.99
C LYS A 247 -0.16 34.87 -15.31
N THR A 248 0.39 35.23 -14.14
CA THR A 248 0.23 36.53 -13.59
C THR A 248 1.00 37.52 -14.49
N GLU A 249 0.31 38.25 -15.33
CA GLU A 249 0.85 39.45 -15.99
C GLU A 249 1.21 40.43 -14.89
N LYS A 250 2.49 40.76 -14.79
CA LYS A 250 2.93 41.96 -14.06
C LYS A 250 2.62 43.15 -14.95
N GLY A 251 1.59 43.91 -14.60
CA GLY A 251 1.37 45.24 -15.10
C GLY A 251 2.49 46.19 -14.65
N GLY A 252 2.85 47.11 -15.55
CA GLY A 252 3.93 48.05 -15.46
C GLY A 252 3.81 49.15 -14.38
#